data_fd35079a7d89bed753e078a05210f6a9
#
_entry.id   fd35079a7d89bed753e078a05210f6a9
#
_cell.length_a   1.000
_cell.length_b   1.000
_cell.length_c   1.000
_cell.angle_alpha   90.00
_cell.angle_beta   90.00
_cell.angle_gamma   90.00
#
_symmetry.space_group_name_H-M   'P 1'
#
loop_
_entity.id
_entity.type
_entity.pdbx_description
1 polymer ?
#
loop_
_entity_poly.entity_id
_entity_poly.type
_entity_poly.pdbx_seq_one_letter_code
_entity_poly.pdbx_strand_id
1 'polypeptide(L)'
;MKVDIALASARLSGSPSWFDSLAEAIENLDNDRCPLLVIAAIGSVVDGEMAMSLIYSGRSRPVHVCDTFNDEKAKRGLANYVKNTYVLNPFYAAYRRGLGGGVYRIRDLAPDAYFESEHRKSLAITLSTTEELGYVTNDWPQGMEEINVVVELPGRELAEISLMRPVRKGGFCDADLRALGEITPLITAVYRRYWASARSRIAHQSTDSAIEDAFDRFGGDVLSPREREVAQLILRGHSGNSIGTHLGISATTVKTHRKNLYGKLGIATHFELFSLFLKGL
;
A
#
# COMPACT_ATOMS: atom_id res chain seq x y z
N MET A 1 -11.81 -19.00 -16.47
CA MET A 1 -11.02 -18.93 -17.72
C MET A 1 -9.62 -18.50 -17.28
N LYS A 2 -8.62 -19.36 -17.39
CA LYS A 2 -7.22 -19.02 -17.02
C LYS A 2 -6.74 -18.01 -18.05
N VAL A 3 -6.62 -16.74 -17.66
CA VAL A 3 -5.87 -15.74 -18.41
C VAL A 3 -4.43 -16.25 -18.47
N ASP A 4 -3.88 -16.31 -19.64
CA ASP A 4 -2.56 -16.86 -19.90
C ASP A 4 -1.50 -16.00 -19.18
N ILE A 5 -1.07 -16.47 -18.01
CA ILE A 5 -0.10 -15.83 -17.12
C ILE A 5 1.29 -15.71 -17.79
N ALA A 6 1.47 -16.40 -18.93
CA ALA A 6 2.71 -16.33 -19.72
C ALA A 6 3.02 -14.91 -20.24
N LEU A 7 2.03 -14.03 -20.40
CA LEU A 7 2.26 -12.62 -20.73
C LEU A 7 2.80 -11.80 -19.55
N ALA A 8 2.52 -12.21 -18.32
CA ALA A 8 2.98 -11.51 -17.12
C ALA A 8 4.39 -11.90 -16.67
N SER A 9 4.94 -13.03 -17.17
CA SER A 9 6.29 -13.50 -16.83
C SER A 9 7.38 -13.08 -17.81
N ALA A 10 7.03 -12.48 -18.95
CA ALA A 10 8.00 -11.79 -19.78
C ALA A 10 8.53 -10.60 -18.94
N ARG A 11 9.83 -10.65 -18.62
CA ARG A 11 10.55 -9.59 -17.94
C ARG A 11 10.02 -8.25 -18.42
N LEU A 12 9.67 -7.33 -17.51
CA LEU A 12 9.29 -5.96 -17.84
C LEU A 12 10.38 -5.27 -18.71
N SER A 13 11.62 -5.78 -18.72
CA SER A 13 12.72 -5.43 -19.63
C SER A 13 12.74 -6.36 -20.85
N GLY A 14 12.31 -5.87 -21.99
CA GLY A 14 12.24 -6.60 -23.27
C GLY A 14 10.82 -6.74 -23.83
N SER A 15 9.90 -5.98 -23.28
CA SER A 15 8.50 -5.86 -23.67
C SER A 15 8.30 -5.04 -24.94
N PRO A 16 7.12 -5.13 -25.59
CA PRO A 16 6.68 -4.21 -26.63
C PRO A 16 6.91 -2.75 -26.23
N SER A 17 7.03 -1.86 -27.21
CA SER A 17 7.21 -0.43 -26.91
C SER A 17 6.06 0.09 -26.05
N TRP A 18 6.30 1.18 -25.32
CA TRP A 18 5.26 1.91 -24.58
C TRP A 18 3.98 2.10 -25.39
N PHE A 19 4.14 2.51 -26.67
CA PHE A 19 3.00 2.77 -27.56
C PHE A 19 2.22 1.51 -27.90
N ASP A 20 2.90 0.38 -28.16
CA ASP A 20 2.25 -0.88 -28.50
C ASP A 20 1.45 -1.43 -27.32
N SER A 21 2.05 -1.46 -26.13
CA SER A 21 1.39 -1.92 -24.91
C SER A 21 0.18 -1.05 -24.55
N LEU A 22 0.30 0.26 -24.73
CA LEU A 22 -0.78 1.18 -24.44
C LEU A 22 -1.92 1.07 -25.45
N ALA A 23 -1.59 0.93 -26.76
CA ALA A 23 -2.58 0.69 -27.82
C ALA A 23 -3.37 -0.60 -27.52
N GLU A 24 -2.68 -1.68 -27.16
CA GLU A 24 -3.33 -2.94 -26.78
C GLU A 24 -4.19 -2.76 -25.51
N ALA A 25 -3.76 -1.97 -24.52
CA ALA A 25 -4.57 -1.66 -23.34
C ALA A 25 -5.88 -0.93 -23.70
N ILE A 26 -5.81 0.01 -24.66
CA ILE A 26 -6.99 0.75 -25.14
C ILE A 26 -7.96 -0.16 -25.88
N GLU A 27 -7.47 -1.12 -26.67
CA GLU A 27 -8.30 -2.12 -27.33
C GLU A 27 -8.99 -3.10 -26.37
N ASN A 28 -8.46 -3.21 -25.14
CA ASN A 28 -8.91 -4.13 -24.10
C ASN A 28 -9.60 -3.45 -22.90
N LEU A 29 -10.12 -2.23 -23.05
CA LEU A 29 -10.74 -1.45 -21.98
C LEU A 29 -11.89 -2.15 -21.26
N ASP A 30 -12.59 -3.06 -21.92
CA ASP A 30 -13.77 -3.75 -21.38
C ASP A 30 -13.45 -5.11 -20.74
N ASN A 31 -12.18 -5.51 -20.66
CA ASN A 31 -11.80 -6.79 -20.10
C ASN A 31 -10.63 -6.69 -19.09
N ASP A 32 -10.41 -7.81 -18.39
CA ASP A 32 -9.43 -7.87 -17.28
C ASP A 32 -7.97 -7.91 -17.75
N ARG A 33 -7.70 -7.89 -19.06
CA ARG A 33 -6.34 -7.74 -19.60
C ARG A 33 -5.84 -6.30 -19.55
N CYS A 34 -6.75 -5.30 -19.63
CA CYS A 34 -6.37 -3.89 -19.67
C CYS A 34 -5.41 -3.47 -18.54
N PRO A 35 -5.67 -3.78 -17.24
CA PRO A 35 -4.75 -3.38 -16.17
C PRO A 35 -3.34 -4.00 -16.30
N LEU A 36 -3.23 -5.25 -16.75
CA LEU A 36 -1.95 -5.90 -17.00
C LEU A 36 -1.18 -5.26 -18.15
N LEU A 37 -1.88 -4.85 -19.21
CA LEU A 37 -1.29 -4.14 -20.35
C LEU A 37 -0.85 -2.73 -19.95
N VAL A 38 -1.60 -2.05 -19.08
CA VAL A 38 -1.16 -0.79 -18.47
C VAL A 38 0.11 -0.98 -17.64
N ILE A 39 0.19 -2.04 -16.84
CA ILE A 39 1.41 -2.39 -16.09
C ILE A 39 2.57 -2.66 -17.06
N ALA A 40 2.35 -3.38 -18.15
CA ALA A 40 3.37 -3.64 -19.15
C ALA A 40 3.85 -2.35 -19.84
N ALA A 41 2.92 -1.45 -20.18
CA ALA A 41 3.25 -0.13 -20.72
C ALA A 41 4.10 0.68 -19.74
N ILE A 42 3.75 0.75 -18.46
CA ILE A 42 4.55 1.43 -17.42
C ILE A 42 5.93 0.78 -17.32
N GLY A 43 6.00 -0.56 -17.28
CA GLY A 43 7.25 -1.33 -17.20
C GLY A 43 8.20 -1.14 -18.40
N SER A 44 7.68 -0.72 -19.56
CA SER A 44 8.54 -0.36 -20.72
C SER A 44 9.23 1.00 -20.56
N VAL A 45 8.74 1.85 -19.66
CA VAL A 45 9.31 3.18 -19.38
C VAL A 45 10.24 3.13 -18.16
N VAL A 46 9.81 2.44 -17.10
CA VAL A 46 10.60 2.28 -15.87
C VAL A 46 10.62 0.79 -15.50
N ASP A 47 11.84 0.23 -15.48
CA ASP A 47 12.04 -1.19 -15.20
C ASP A 47 11.56 -1.58 -13.79
N GLY A 48 10.85 -2.69 -13.69
CA GLY A 48 10.39 -3.30 -12.46
C GLY A 48 10.39 -4.82 -12.59
N GLU A 49 10.55 -5.56 -11.48
CA GLU A 49 10.50 -7.03 -11.50
C GLU A 49 9.11 -7.57 -11.19
N MET A 50 8.36 -6.83 -10.39
CA MET A 50 7.01 -7.20 -9.96
C MET A 50 6.13 -5.97 -9.99
N ALA A 51 4.85 -6.18 -10.23
CA ALA A 51 3.87 -5.11 -10.19
C ALA A 51 2.51 -5.64 -9.72
N MET A 52 1.70 -4.74 -9.17
CA MET A 52 0.31 -5.02 -8.82
C MET A 52 -0.56 -3.79 -9.02
N SER A 53 -1.86 -3.99 -9.08
CA SER A 53 -2.82 -2.90 -9.04
C SER A 53 -3.92 -3.18 -8.03
N LEU A 54 -4.20 -2.17 -7.21
CA LEU A 54 -5.23 -2.18 -6.18
C LEU A 54 -6.15 -0.97 -6.34
N ILE A 55 -7.42 -1.13 -5.95
CA ILE A 55 -8.37 0.00 -5.87
C ILE A 55 -8.75 0.20 -4.41
N TYR A 56 -8.66 1.44 -3.96
CA TYR A 56 -9.11 1.87 -2.64
C TYR A 56 -10.41 2.65 -2.76
N SER A 57 -11.40 2.29 -1.96
CA SER A 57 -12.73 2.92 -1.93
C SER A 57 -13.17 3.15 -0.49
N GLY A 58 -13.17 4.41 -0.05
CA GLY A 58 -13.61 4.79 1.29
C GLY A 58 -12.84 4.07 2.39
N ARG A 59 -13.55 3.28 3.18
CA ARG A 59 -13.00 2.47 4.30
C ARG A 59 -12.99 0.97 3.99
N SER A 60 -13.42 0.60 2.80
CA SER A 60 -13.44 -0.80 2.40
C SER A 60 -12.04 -1.36 2.21
N ARG A 61 -11.90 -2.67 2.28
CA ARG A 61 -10.67 -3.37 1.88
C ARG A 61 -10.30 -2.98 0.47
N PRO A 62 -8.99 -2.84 0.16
CA PRO A 62 -8.57 -2.62 -1.20
C PRO A 62 -9.00 -3.81 -2.08
N VAL A 63 -9.43 -3.50 -3.29
CA VAL A 63 -9.79 -4.49 -4.29
C VAL A 63 -8.55 -4.82 -5.10
N HIS A 64 -8.15 -6.08 -5.10
CA HIS A 64 -7.10 -6.56 -5.99
C HIS A 64 -7.62 -6.61 -7.44
N VAL A 65 -6.93 -5.91 -8.34
CA VAL A 65 -7.28 -5.85 -9.76
C VAL A 65 -6.45 -6.83 -10.57
N CYS A 66 -5.15 -6.75 -10.45
CA CYS A 66 -4.20 -7.65 -11.11
C CYS A 66 -2.82 -7.58 -10.44
N ASP A 67 -1.97 -8.57 -10.73
CA ASP A 67 -0.57 -8.60 -10.35
C ASP A 67 0.26 -9.40 -11.37
N THR A 68 1.59 -9.25 -11.29
CA THR A 68 2.56 -10.01 -12.07
C THR A 68 3.33 -11.03 -11.22
N PHE A 69 2.82 -11.38 -10.05
CA PHE A 69 3.49 -12.29 -9.11
C PHE A 69 3.41 -13.72 -9.63
N ASN A 70 4.56 -14.34 -9.84
CA ASN A 70 4.67 -15.73 -10.31
C ASN A 70 4.88 -16.74 -9.18
N ASP A 71 5.29 -16.24 -7.99
CA ASP A 71 5.57 -17.07 -6.82
C ASP A 71 4.31 -17.17 -5.94
N GLU A 72 3.93 -18.40 -5.61
CA GLU A 72 2.79 -18.68 -4.73
C GLU A 72 2.95 -18.06 -3.33
N LYS A 73 4.18 -17.90 -2.86
CA LYS A 73 4.47 -17.22 -1.59
C LYS A 73 4.11 -15.73 -1.69
N ALA A 74 4.54 -15.05 -2.75
CA ALA A 74 4.20 -13.64 -2.97
C ALA A 74 2.68 -13.44 -3.15
N LYS A 75 1.98 -14.35 -3.82
CA LYS A 75 0.51 -14.31 -3.94
C LYS A 75 -0.19 -14.45 -2.60
N ARG A 76 0.29 -15.35 -1.71
CA ARG A 76 -0.23 -15.43 -0.34
C ARG A 76 0.03 -14.16 0.44
N GLY A 77 1.21 -13.54 0.28
CA GLY A 77 1.54 -12.25 0.86
C GLY A 77 0.58 -11.15 0.42
N LEU A 78 0.29 -11.07 -0.88
CA LEU A 78 -0.69 -10.12 -1.43
C LEU A 78 -2.09 -10.37 -0.88
N ALA A 79 -2.53 -11.62 -0.83
CA ALA A 79 -3.84 -11.97 -0.26
C ALA A 79 -3.93 -11.57 1.22
N ASN A 80 -2.87 -11.79 2.01
CA ASN A 80 -2.79 -11.34 3.40
C ASN A 80 -2.77 -9.81 3.49
N TYR A 81 -2.04 -9.13 2.61
CA TYR A 81 -2.02 -7.67 2.55
C TYR A 81 -3.43 -7.12 2.35
N VAL A 82 -4.11 -7.52 1.30
CA VAL A 82 -5.47 -7.07 0.96
C VAL A 82 -6.48 -7.40 2.07
N LYS A 83 -6.32 -8.53 2.73
CA LYS A 83 -7.22 -8.97 3.79
C LYS A 83 -6.97 -8.25 5.12
N ASN A 84 -5.71 -8.02 5.50
CA ASN A 84 -5.33 -7.72 6.87
C ASN A 84 -4.42 -6.50 7.02
N THR A 85 -3.29 -6.44 6.30
CA THR A 85 -2.19 -5.54 6.68
C THR A 85 -2.17 -4.21 5.92
N TYR A 86 -3.05 -4.00 4.94
CA TYR A 86 -3.14 -2.76 4.18
C TYR A 86 -3.34 -1.52 5.06
N VAL A 87 -4.03 -1.65 6.20
CA VAL A 87 -4.26 -0.54 7.14
C VAL A 87 -2.97 0.01 7.76
N LEU A 88 -1.90 -0.76 7.74
CA LEU A 88 -0.58 -0.39 8.25
C LEU A 88 0.30 0.25 7.18
N ASN A 89 -0.07 0.14 5.91
CA ASN A 89 0.72 0.65 4.82
C ASN A 89 0.68 2.19 4.79
N PRO A 90 1.84 2.87 4.65
CA PRO A 90 1.91 4.33 4.49
C PRO A 90 1.06 4.87 3.34
N PHE A 91 0.95 4.12 2.24
CA PHE A 91 0.09 4.48 1.11
C PHE A 91 -1.37 4.58 1.56
N TYR A 92 -1.90 3.56 2.24
CA TYR A 92 -3.26 3.60 2.74
C TYR A 92 -3.50 4.77 3.71
N ALA A 93 -2.54 5.02 4.61
CA ALA A 93 -2.61 6.17 5.49
C ALA A 93 -2.61 7.51 4.73
N ALA A 94 -1.83 7.64 3.64
CA ALA A 94 -1.84 8.81 2.77
C ALA A 94 -3.16 8.93 1.99
N TYR A 95 -3.69 7.84 1.44
CA TYR A 95 -5.01 7.77 0.82
C TYR A 95 -6.10 8.31 1.75
N ARG A 96 -6.13 7.86 3.00
CA ARG A 96 -7.10 8.31 4.01
C ARG A 96 -6.98 9.80 4.35
N ARG A 97 -5.82 10.41 4.15
CA ARG A 97 -5.59 11.87 4.29
C ARG A 97 -5.89 12.67 3.02
N GLY A 98 -6.31 12.01 1.94
CA GLY A 98 -6.66 12.66 0.68
C GLY A 98 -5.48 12.77 -0.30
N LEU A 99 -4.64 11.72 -0.37
CA LEU A 99 -3.60 11.62 -1.41
C LEU A 99 -4.23 11.83 -2.79
N GLY A 100 -3.65 12.73 -3.58
CA GLY A 100 -4.05 12.98 -4.97
C GLY A 100 -3.39 12.03 -5.97
N GLY A 101 -3.80 12.14 -7.25
CA GLY A 101 -3.13 11.44 -8.35
C GLY A 101 -1.69 11.92 -8.54
N GLY A 102 -0.80 11.02 -8.96
CA GLY A 102 0.62 11.32 -9.16
C GLY A 102 1.52 10.10 -9.08
N VAL A 103 2.82 10.34 -8.91
CA VAL A 103 3.82 9.29 -8.76
C VAL A 103 4.51 9.46 -7.40
N TYR A 104 4.57 8.39 -6.62
CA TYR A 104 5.09 8.41 -5.25
C TYR A 104 5.96 7.19 -4.98
N ARG A 105 7.12 7.38 -4.35
CA ARG A 105 7.83 6.27 -3.69
C ARG A 105 7.16 6.02 -2.35
N ILE A 106 7.05 4.76 -1.95
CA ILE A 106 6.41 4.43 -0.66
C ILE A 106 7.14 5.09 0.52
N ARG A 107 8.46 5.24 0.43
CA ARG A 107 9.28 5.90 1.45
C ARG A 107 8.91 7.36 1.65
N ASP A 108 8.48 8.07 0.60
CA ASP A 108 8.14 9.49 0.68
C ASP A 108 6.77 9.71 1.35
N LEU A 109 5.95 8.66 1.41
CA LEU A 109 4.65 8.65 2.09
C LEU A 109 4.74 8.17 3.55
N ALA A 110 5.84 7.50 3.91
CA ALA A 110 6.00 6.89 5.21
C ALA A 110 6.19 7.94 6.32
N PRO A 111 5.65 7.74 7.54
CA PRO A 111 5.98 8.53 8.70
C PRO A 111 7.47 8.42 9.07
N ASP A 112 8.02 9.46 9.71
CA ASP A 112 9.43 9.58 10.07
C ASP A 112 10.03 8.38 10.84
N ALA A 113 9.25 7.76 11.72
CA ALA A 113 9.68 6.60 12.48
C ALA A 113 9.23 5.25 11.87
N TYR A 114 8.64 5.26 10.69
CA TYR A 114 8.14 4.03 10.09
C TYR A 114 9.28 3.02 9.83
N PHE A 115 10.44 3.51 9.40
CA PHE A 115 11.62 2.71 9.11
C PHE A 115 12.46 2.36 10.36
N GLU A 116 12.33 3.15 11.43
CA GLU A 116 13.07 2.97 12.68
C GLU A 116 12.23 2.26 13.77
N SER A 117 10.94 2.06 13.53
CA SER A 117 10.04 1.57 14.55
C SER A 117 10.35 0.13 14.94
N GLU A 118 10.36 -0.14 16.25
CA GLU A 118 10.47 -1.49 16.84
C GLU A 118 9.23 -2.37 16.58
N HIS A 119 8.38 -2.05 15.62
CA HIS A 119 7.37 -2.97 15.05
C HIS A 119 7.98 -4.29 14.59
N ARG A 120 9.24 -4.27 14.67
CA ARG A 120 10.28 -5.17 14.21
C ARG A 120 10.25 -6.57 14.83
N LYS A 121 9.50 -6.94 15.82
CA LYS A 121 9.80 -8.17 16.60
C LYS A 121 8.72 -9.22 16.72
N SER A 122 7.52 -9.08 16.20
CA SER A 122 6.57 -10.20 16.23
C SER A 122 5.44 -10.17 15.21
N LEU A 123 4.93 -11.30 15.01
CA LEU A 123 3.81 -11.72 14.20
C LEU A 123 4.17 -11.66 12.73
N ALA A 124 3.63 -12.36 11.90
CA ALA A 124 3.59 -12.33 10.43
C ALA A 124 4.47 -11.27 9.70
N ILE A 125 5.29 -10.53 10.44
CA ILE A 125 6.20 -9.47 10.02
C ILE A 125 7.61 -9.89 10.39
N THR A 126 8.46 -10.04 9.38
CA THR A 126 9.89 -10.30 9.56
C THR A 126 10.64 -9.00 9.34
N LEU A 127 11.61 -8.72 10.23
CA LEU A 127 12.45 -7.56 10.09
C LEU A 127 13.51 -7.76 9.06
N SER A 128 13.77 -6.69 8.34
CA SER A 128 14.88 -6.66 7.44
C SER A 128 15.45 -5.25 7.36
N THR A 129 16.75 -5.13 7.56
CA THR A 129 17.48 -3.89 7.34
C THR A 129 17.60 -3.56 5.84
N THR A 130 17.22 -4.49 4.98
CA THR A 130 17.25 -4.36 3.51
C THR A 130 15.90 -4.00 2.93
N GLU A 131 14.84 -3.96 3.75
CA GLU A 131 13.51 -3.60 3.27
C GLU A 131 13.27 -2.10 3.37
N GLU A 132 12.62 -1.53 2.38
CA GLU A 132 12.27 -0.12 2.33
C GLU A 132 11.44 0.30 3.55
N LEU A 133 10.51 -0.52 3.97
CA LEU A 133 9.64 -0.27 5.12
C LEU A 133 10.21 -0.81 6.46
N GLY A 134 11.43 -1.35 6.46
CA GLY A 134 12.07 -1.93 7.63
C GLY A 134 11.44 -3.25 8.14
N TYR A 135 10.42 -3.75 7.45
CA TYR A 135 9.77 -5.03 7.71
C TYR A 135 9.16 -5.62 6.44
N VAL A 136 8.91 -6.93 6.45
CA VAL A 136 8.03 -7.59 5.48
C VAL A 136 6.87 -8.24 6.21
N THR A 137 5.71 -8.22 5.60
CA THR A 137 4.62 -9.11 5.98
C THR A 137 4.98 -10.54 5.58
N ASN A 138 4.48 -11.55 6.31
CA ASN A 138 4.71 -12.93 5.93
C ASN A 138 4.38 -13.13 4.46
N ASP A 139 5.33 -13.78 3.76
CA ASP A 139 5.23 -14.10 2.35
C ASP A 139 5.28 -12.89 1.38
N TRP A 140 5.49 -11.66 1.86
CA TRP A 140 5.73 -10.49 0.99
C TRP A 140 7.12 -10.57 0.35
N PRO A 141 7.28 -10.11 -0.90
CA PRO A 141 8.60 -10.07 -1.55
C PRO A 141 9.60 -9.23 -0.75
N GLN A 142 10.76 -9.80 -0.44
CA GLN A 142 11.78 -9.15 0.37
C GLN A 142 12.80 -8.38 -0.48
N GLY A 143 13.41 -7.32 0.07
CA GLY A 143 14.46 -6.55 -0.58
C GLY A 143 13.95 -5.73 -1.76
N MET A 144 12.67 -5.39 -1.81
CA MET A 144 12.06 -4.60 -2.87
C MET A 144 11.85 -3.17 -2.41
N GLU A 145 12.08 -2.24 -3.33
CA GLU A 145 11.62 -0.85 -3.25
C GLU A 145 10.40 -0.69 -4.14
N GLU A 146 9.49 0.20 -3.74
CA GLU A 146 8.19 0.36 -4.39
C GLU A 146 7.97 1.81 -4.83
N ILE A 147 7.52 1.96 -6.10
CA ILE A 147 7.04 3.22 -6.66
C ILE A 147 5.61 3.04 -7.17
N ASN A 148 4.76 4.01 -6.87
CA ASN A 148 3.33 3.95 -7.14
C ASN A 148 2.90 5.01 -8.15
N VAL A 149 2.23 4.59 -9.23
CA VAL A 149 1.43 5.47 -10.09
C VAL A 149 0.01 5.47 -9.54
N VAL A 150 -0.44 6.63 -9.10
CA VAL A 150 -1.74 6.82 -8.43
C VAL A 150 -2.71 7.50 -9.38
N VAL A 151 -3.84 6.86 -9.62
CA VAL A 151 -4.90 7.36 -10.48
C VAL A 151 -6.13 7.69 -9.64
N GLU A 152 -6.56 8.95 -9.67
CA GLU A 152 -7.84 9.34 -9.11
C GLU A 152 -8.99 8.82 -9.97
N LEU A 153 -9.92 8.12 -9.33
CA LEU A 153 -11.11 7.54 -9.95
C LEU A 153 -12.38 8.27 -9.49
N PRO A 154 -13.49 8.17 -10.23
CA PRO A 154 -14.77 8.72 -9.79
C PRO A 154 -15.22 8.16 -8.43
N GLY A 155 -15.90 8.96 -7.62
CA GLY A 155 -16.43 8.49 -6.32
C GLY A 155 -15.43 8.51 -5.16
N ARG A 156 -14.34 9.29 -5.27
CA ARG A 156 -13.24 9.36 -4.29
C ARG A 156 -12.48 8.03 -4.14
N GLU A 157 -12.46 7.24 -5.20
CA GLU A 157 -11.65 6.04 -5.29
C GLU A 157 -10.26 6.38 -5.81
N LEU A 158 -9.26 5.57 -5.44
CA LEU A 158 -7.91 5.64 -6.01
C LEU A 158 -7.50 4.27 -6.54
N ALA A 159 -6.93 4.26 -7.75
CA ALA A 159 -6.14 3.12 -8.19
C ALA A 159 -4.67 3.35 -7.83
N GLU A 160 -4.06 2.38 -7.17
CA GLU A 160 -2.65 2.24 -6.95
C GLU A 160 -2.11 1.23 -7.98
N ILE A 161 -1.11 1.63 -8.73
CA ILE A 161 -0.36 0.75 -9.63
C ILE A 161 1.07 0.76 -9.13
N SER A 162 1.44 -0.29 -8.42
CA SER A 162 2.76 -0.45 -7.80
C SER A 162 3.72 -1.17 -8.71
N LEU A 163 4.92 -0.61 -8.89
CA LEU A 163 6.07 -1.31 -9.45
C LEU A 163 7.06 -1.57 -8.32
N MET A 164 7.65 -2.76 -8.32
CA MET A 164 8.64 -3.18 -7.34
C MET A 164 9.95 -3.53 -8.03
N ARG A 165 11.06 -3.00 -7.48
CA ARG A 165 12.42 -3.26 -7.94
C ARG A 165 13.29 -3.63 -6.76
N PRO A 166 14.16 -4.66 -6.89
CA PRO A 166 15.10 -5.01 -5.83
C PRO A 166 16.02 -3.84 -5.47
N VAL A 167 16.17 -3.57 -4.17
CA VAL A 167 17.10 -2.55 -3.64
C VAL A 167 18.52 -2.78 -4.15
N ARG A 168 18.97 -4.04 -4.28
CA ARG A 168 20.28 -4.40 -4.85
C ARG A 168 20.49 -3.94 -6.30
N LYS A 169 19.42 -3.60 -7.02
CA LYS A 169 19.45 -3.00 -8.36
C LYS A 169 19.40 -1.47 -8.35
N GLY A 170 19.59 -0.84 -7.19
CA GLY A 170 19.63 0.60 -7.02
C GLY A 170 18.28 1.27 -6.70
N GLY A 171 17.20 0.49 -6.56
CA GLY A 171 15.88 1.03 -6.25
C GLY A 171 15.36 2.01 -7.32
N PHE A 172 14.49 2.96 -6.92
CA PHE A 172 13.93 3.98 -7.82
C PHE A 172 14.52 5.37 -7.57
N CYS A 173 14.99 6.01 -8.63
CA CYS A 173 15.59 7.35 -8.57
C CYS A 173 14.59 8.44 -9.04
N ASP A 174 14.99 9.70 -8.90
CA ASP A 174 14.16 10.84 -9.33
C ASP A 174 13.92 10.90 -10.84
N ALA A 175 14.79 10.27 -11.65
CA ALA A 175 14.55 10.14 -13.08
C ALA A 175 13.38 9.18 -13.35
N ASP A 176 13.25 8.08 -12.60
CA ASP A 176 12.12 7.16 -12.69
C ASP A 176 10.81 7.88 -12.35
N LEU A 177 10.79 8.72 -11.28
CA LEU A 177 9.61 9.50 -10.92
C LEU A 177 9.20 10.47 -12.04
N ARG A 178 10.17 11.18 -12.62
CA ARG A 178 9.89 12.11 -13.73
C ARG A 178 9.34 11.38 -14.95
N ALA A 179 9.97 10.28 -15.36
CA ALA A 179 9.53 9.50 -16.50
C ALA A 179 8.10 8.96 -16.32
N LEU A 180 7.79 8.44 -15.14
CA LEU A 180 6.44 8.02 -14.81
C LEU A 180 5.47 9.20 -14.74
N GLY A 181 5.90 10.35 -14.23
CA GLY A 181 5.10 11.57 -14.19
C GLY A 181 4.66 12.04 -15.56
N GLU A 182 5.53 11.94 -16.57
CA GLU A 182 5.23 12.32 -17.97
C GLU A 182 4.15 11.44 -18.59
N ILE A 183 4.11 10.16 -18.26
CA ILE A 183 3.12 9.21 -18.82
C ILE A 183 1.84 9.12 -17.99
N THR A 184 1.85 9.55 -16.73
CA THR A 184 0.73 9.44 -15.78
C THR A 184 -0.58 10.03 -16.32
N PRO A 185 -0.62 11.18 -17.04
CA PRO A 185 -1.88 11.69 -17.58
C PRO A 185 -2.58 10.70 -18.53
N LEU A 186 -1.81 10.01 -19.36
CA LEU A 186 -2.35 9.03 -20.31
C LEU A 186 -2.77 7.74 -19.62
N ILE A 187 -1.96 7.26 -18.69
CA ILE A 187 -2.33 6.12 -17.81
C ILE A 187 -3.64 6.43 -17.06
N THR A 188 -3.77 7.63 -16.53
CA THR A 188 -4.97 8.09 -15.84
C THR A 188 -6.20 8.04 -16.75
N ALA A 189 -6.09 8.51 -17.99
CA ALA A 189 -7.20 8.49 -18.94
C ALA A 189 -7.65 7.06 -19.27
N VAL A 190 -6.70 6.17 -19.56
CA VAL A 190 -6.97 4.76 -19.86
C VAL A 190 -7.58 4.05 -18.64
N TYR A 191 -6.96 4.21 -17.47
CA TYR A 191 -7.39 3.50 -16.26
C TYR A 191 -8.77 3.95 -15.77
N ARG A 192 -9.08 5.24 -15.86
CA ARG A 192 -10.43 5.77 -15.58
C ARG A 192 -11.47 5.16 -16.50
N ARG A 193 -11.15 5.01 -17.79
CA ARG A 193 -12.06 4.42 -18.77
C ARG A 193 -12.29 2.93 -18.49
N TYR A 194 -11.20 2.19 -18.23
CA TYR A 194 -11.30 0.79 -17.80
C TYR A 194 -12.18 0.65 -16.55
N TRP A 195 -11.91 1.44 -15.52
CA TRP A 195 -12.64 1.35 -14.25
C TRP A 195 -14.14 1.66 -14.40
N ALA A 196 -14.50 2.59 -15.26
CA ALA A 196 -15.89 2.91 -15.53
C ALA A 196 -16.70 1.69 -16.04
N SER A 197 -16.07 0.76 -16.80
CA SER A 197 -16.71 -0.48 -17.25
C SER A 197 -16.53 -1.63 -16.25
N ALA A 198 -15.41 -1.71 -15.55
CA ALA A 198 -15.08 -2.82 -14.66
C ALA A 198 -15.70 -2.71 -13.25
N ARG A 199 -16.03 -1.49 -12.80
CA ARG A 199 -16.48 -1.21 -11.43
C ARG A 199 -17.64 -2.10 -10.97
N SER A 200 -18.66 -2.30 -11.80
CA SER A 200 -19.82 -3.12 -11.45
C SER A 200 -19.49 -4.62 -11.34
N ARG A 201 -18.48 -5.08 -12.09
CA ARG A 201 -18.02 -6.49 -12.05
C ARG A 201 -17.19 -6.78 -10.80
N ILE A 202 -16.40 -5.81 -10.36
CA ILE A 202 -15.38 -5.97 -9.31
C ILE A 202 -15.92 -5.55 -7.93
N ALA A 203 -16.85 -4.61 -7.84
CA ALA A 203 -17.37 -4.07 -6.58
C ALA A 203 -18.03 -5.11 -5.66
N HIS A 204 -18.45 -6.25 -6.18
CA HIS A 204 -19.04 -7.34 -5.39
C HIS A 204 -18.02 -8.09 -4.50
N GLN A 205 -16.71 -7.80 -4.62
CA GLN A 205 -15.63 -8.47 -3.86
C GLN A 205 -15.19 -7.72 -2.59
N SER A 206 -15.66 -6.49 -2.37
CA SER A 206 -15.08 -5.59 -1.35
C SER A 206 -15.99 -5.25 -0.17
N THR A 207 -16.91 -6.11 0.22
CA THR A 207 -18.00 -5.77 1.18
C THR A 207 -17.61 -5.78 2.66
N ASP A 208 -16.34 -5.88 3.03
CA ASP A 208 -15.99 -6.06 4.45
C ASP A 208 -14.98 -5.01 4.95
N SER A 209 -15.51 -3.98 5.64
CA SER A 209 -14.71 -2.94 6.31
C SER A 209 -14.23 -3.37 7.71
N ALA A 210 -14.37 -4.64 8.08
CA ALA A 210 -14.20 -5.13 9.45
C ALA A 210 -12.85 -4.76 10.09
N ILE A 211 -11.77 -4.71 9.32
CA ILE A 211 -10.44 -4.39 9.84
C ILE A 211 -10.25 -2.89 10.06
N GLU A 212 -10.74 -2.05 9.16
CA GLU A 212 -10.73 -0.60 9.35
C GLU A 212 -11.55 -0.24 10.58
N ASP A 213 -12.74 -0.85 10.72
CA ASP A 213 -13.60 -0.65 11.88
C ASP A 213 -12.95 -1.17 13.18
N ALA A 214 -12.21 -2.28 13.11
CA ALA A 214 -11.43 -2.78 14.25
C ALA A 214 -10.29 -1.83 14.62
N PHE A 215 -9.61 -1.26 13.62
CA PHE A 215 -8.56 -0.27 13.84
C PHE A 215 -9.10 1.00 14.50
N ASP A 216 -10.25 1.50 14.04
CA ASP A 216 -10.88 2.68 14.60
C ASP A 216 -11.48 2.43 15.99
N ARG A 217 -11.98 1.23 16.25
CA ARG A 217 -12.51 0.83 17.58
C ARG A 217 -11.42 0.43 18.56
N PHE A 218 -10.18 0.22 18.11
CA PHE A 218 -9.11 -0.27 18.97
C PHE A 218 -8.98 0.56 20.25
N GLY A 219 -9.07 -0.10 21.38
CA GLY A 219 -9.01 0.54 22.71
C GLY A 219 -10.23 1.37 23.07
N GLY A 220 -11.35 1.25 22.33
CA GLY A 220 -12.56 2.08 22.52
C GLY A 220 -13.16 2.04 23.92
N ASP A 221 -13.09 0.90 24.59
CA ASP A 221 -13.67 0.69 25.92
C ASP A 221 -12.71 1.04 27.07
N VAL A 222 -11.41 1.16 26.78
CA VAL A 222 -10.34 1.31 27.80
C VAL A 222 -9.63 2.65 27.70
N LEU A 223 -9.43 3.12 26.47
CA LEU A 223 -8.65 4.33 26.19
C LEU A 223 -9.55 5.56 26.06
N SER A 224 -9.09 6.68 26.61
CA SER A 224 -9.72 7.97 26.30
C SER A 224 -9.59 8.31 24.80
N PRO A 225 -10.43 9.22 24.26
CA PRO A 225 -10.33 9.61 22.84
C PRO A 225 -8.89 10.00 22.43
N ARG A 226 -8.21 10.76 23.29
CA ARG A 226 -6.85 11.24 23.01
C ARG A 226 -5.81 10.12 23.06
N GLU A 227 -5.94 9.20 23.99
CA GLU A 227 -5.06 8.02 24.07
C GLU A 227 -5.27 7.09 22.87
N ARG A 228 -6.49 6.98 22.37
CA ARG A 228 -6.82 6.22 21.15
C ARG A 228 -6.18 6.84 19.91
N GLU A 229 -6.28 8.15 19.71
CA GLU A 229 -5.59 8.86 18.64
C GLU A 229 -4.08 8.62 18.67
N VAL A 230 -3.47 8.71 19.86
CA VAL A 230 -2.05 8.42 20.04
C VAL A 230 -1.74 6.95 19.70
N ALA A 231 -2.55 5.99 20.17
CA ALA A 231 -2.35 4.56 19.88
C ALA A 231 -2.43 4.28 18.38
N GLN A 232 -3.42 4.86 17.68
CA GLN A 232 -3.57 4.71 16.22
C GLN A 232 -2.38 5.28 15.45
N LEU A 233 -1.87 6.45 15.85
CA LEU A 233 -0.69 7.04 15.21
C LEU A 233 0.58 6.22 15.50
N ILE A 234 0.72 5.68 16.70
CA ILE A 234 1.78 4.73 17.03
C ILE A 234 1.71 3.50 16.14
N LEU A 235 0.55 2.88 16.01
CA LEU A 235 0.34 1.70 15.14
C LEU A 235 0.64 2.00 13.67
N ARG A 236 0.47 3.24 13.23
CA ARG A 236 0.83 3.72 11.87
C ARG A 236 2.30 4.11 11.73
N GLY A 237 3.13 3.94 12.75
CA GLY A 237 4.57 4.18 12.68
C GLY A 237 5.01 5.65 12.86
N HIS A 238 4.17 6.50 13.50
CA HIS A 238 4.59 7.86 13.83
C HIS A 238 5.50 7.88 15.07
N SER A 239 6.58 8.68 15.05
CA SER A 239 7.40 8.99 16.22
C SER A 239 6.63 9.87 17.21
N GLY A 240 7.12 9.97 18.44
CA GLY A 240 6.56 10.89 19.44
C GLY A 240 6.55 12.36 18.99
N ASN A 241 7.55 12.78 18.23
CA ASN A 241 7.61 14.13 17.64
C ASN A 241 6.56 14.30 16.54
N SER A 242 6.47 13.36 15.63
CA SER A 242 5.47 13.37 14.54
C SER A 242 4.06 13.36 15.09
N ILE A 243 3.77 12.53 16.12
CA ILE A 243 2.48 12.52 16.83
C ILE A 243 2.21 13.89 17.45
N GLY A 244 3.21 14.49 18.11
CA GLY A 244 3.10 15.82 18.70
C GLY A 244 2.67 16.87 17.68
N THR A 245 3.35 16.90 16.53
CA THR A 245 3.02 17.79 15.41
C THR A 245 1.62 17.52 14.88
N HIS A 246 1.28 16.24 14.65
CA HIS A 246 -0.02 15.82 14.09
C HIS A 246 -1.20 16.21 15.01
N LEU A 247 -1.00 16.10 16.30
CA LEU A 247 -2.03 16.35 17.31
C LEU A 247 -1.99 17.75 17.92
N GLY A 248 -1.04 18.60 17.53
CA GLY A 248 -0.87 19.95 18.08
C GLY A 248 -0.46 19.96 19.57
N ILE A 249 0.32 18.98 20.04
CA ILE A 249 0.79 18.86 21.42
C ILE A 249 2.30 18.63 21.50
N SER A 250 2.89 18.84 22.69
CA SER A 250 4.31 18.60 22.88
C SER A 250 4.67 17.10 22.83
N ALA A 251 5.89 16.77 22.41
CA ALA A 251 6.40 15.39 22.46
C ALA A 251 6.39 14.82 23.91
N THR A 252 6.56 15.67 24.91
CA THR A 252 6.43 15.29 26.32
C THR A 252 5.00 14.88 26.66
N THR A 253 4.00 15.61 26.15
CA THR A 253 2.58 15.26 26.31
C THR A 253 2.27 13.93 25.63
N VAL A 254 2.81 13.70 24.42
CA VAL A 254 2.68 12.40 23.74
C VAL A 254 3.26 11.27 24.59
N LYS A 255 4.45 11.48 25.19
CA LYS A 255 5.07 10.50 26.10
C LYS A 255 4.18 10.17 27.29
N THR A 256 3.49 11.17 27.84
CA THR A 256 2.53 10.98 28.93
C THR A 256 1.33 10.16 28.49
N HIS A 257 0.71 10.50 27.35
CA HIS A 257 -0.40 9.71 26.79
C HIS A 257 0.01 8.26 26.50
N ARG A 258 1.23 8.06 25.94
CA ARG A 258 1.77 6.71 25.69
C ARG A 258 1.93 5.92 26.99
N LYS A 259 2.47 6.53 28.04
CA LYS A 259 2.61 5.87 29.35
C LYS A 259 1.23 5.46 29.90
N ASN A 260 0.25 6.35 29.83
CA ASN A 260 -1.09 6.09 30.35
C ASN A 260 -1.82 4.99 29.56
N LEU A 261 -1.79 5.05 28.22
CA LEU A 261 -2.42 4.02 27.39
C LEU A 261 -1.76 2.65 27.57
N TYR A 262 -0.43 2.58 27.73
CA TYR A 262 0.26 1.32 28.02
C TYR A 262 -0.17 0.74 29.37
N GLY A 263 -0.25 1.59 30.40
CA GLY A 263 -0.75 1.17 31.72
C GLY A 263 -2.19 0.67 31.68
N LYS A 264 -3.08 1.34 30.94
CA LYS A 264 -4.47 0.93 30.78
C LYS A 264 -4.64 -0.38 30.01
N LEU A 265 -3.81 -0.61 29.01
CA LEU A 265 -3.83 -1.83 28.22
C LEU A 265 -3.04 -2.98 28.83
N GLY A 266 -2.34 -2.74 29.96
CA GLY A 266 -1.50 -3.75 30.62
C GLY A 266 -0.29 -4.18 29.80
N ILE A 267 0.28 -3.27 29.00
CA ILE A 267 1.41 -3.52 28.12
C ILE A 267 2.58 -2.61 28.48
N ALA A 268 3.79 -2.99 28.11
CA ALA A 268 5.02 -2.24 28.37
C ALA A 268 5.71 -1.73 27.09
N THR A 269 5.45 -2.37 25.97
CA THR A 269 6.17 -2.14 24.73
C THR A 269 5.24 -1.80 23.56
N HIS A 270 5.81 -1.12 22.59
CA HIS A 270 5.17 -0.84 21.30
C HIS A 270 4.75 -2.14 20.56
N PHE A 271 5.58 -3.15 20.69
CA PHE A 271 5.36 -4.49 20.21
C PHE A 271 4.08 -5.14 20.79
N GLU A 272 3.89 -5.05 22.09
CA GLU A 272 2.69 -5.58 22.73
C GLU A 272 1.43 -4.82 22.30
N LEU A 273 1.54 -3.48 22.04
CA LEU A 273 0.45 -2.70 21.47
C LEU A 273 0.03 -3.26 20.11
N PHE A 274 0.99 -3.52 19.24
CA PHE A 274 0.75 -4.08 17.92
C PHE A 274 0.19 -5.50 18.00
N SER A 275 0.75 -6.33 18.89
CA SER A 275 0.27 -7.69 19.15
C SER A 275 -1.18 -7.70 19.64
N LEU A 276 -1.53 -6.76 20.52
CA LEU A 276 -2.88 -6.63 21.05
C LEU A 276 -3.88 -6.21 19.97
N PHE A 277 -3.47 -5.29 19.08
CA PHE A 277 -4.26 -4.88 17.94
C PHE A 277 -4.56 -6.06 16.99
N LEU A 278 -3.53 -6.85 16.64
CA LEU A 278 -3.70 -7.99 15.73
C LEU A 278 -4.53 -9.13 16.33
N LYS A 279 -4.51 -9.31 17.65
CA LYS A 279 -5.38 -10.29 18.35
C LYS A 279 -6.84 -9.88 18.36
N GLY A 280 -7.12 -8.58 18.19
CA GLY A 280 -8.48 -8.05 18.11
C GLY A 280 -9.08 -8.05 16.70
N LEU A 281 -8.33 -8.49 15.71
CA LEU A 281 -8.77 -8.74 14.32
C LEU A 281 -9.30 -10.15 14.16
#